data_ea9b71289772a018a828e94410f81cdb
#
_entry.id   ea9b71289772a018a828e94410f81cdb
#
_cell.length_a   1.000
_cell.length_b   1.000
_cell.length_c   1.000
_cell.angle_alpha   90.00
_cell.angle_beta   90.00
_cell.angle_gamma   90.00
#
_symmetry.space_group_name_H-M   'P 1'
#
loop_
_entity.id
_entity.type
_entity.pdbx_description
1 polymer ?
#
loop_
_entity_poly.entity_id
_entity_poly.type
_entity_poly.pdbx_seq_one_letter_code
_entity_poly.pdbx_strand_id
1 'polypeptide(L)'
;KPIIGGVLPAFITPFSENGKIIDSAARELIDYHLESGLDAFYVGGSTGEAMIMTPEQRMHIAEVVVSYVADRVPVIIHVGAADTETAVKLAKHAEKIGADGISSVPPYYYKMSKEYIKEFYKTIASSIKLPFLIYNIPILTGVSINSEFMIEMMEVENIIGLKYTDTNLEEFRKIKAYENGKIKAFMGYDAMLLSALVMGADGGIGSFYNIMPRAFAGVYDNYKAGNFEEAREIQWQIDRYIAIVKKYICPANQPAIKSILKEMGINCGTTKPPILPLKDTVVRDMLDDLRSNGFFEFVK
;
A
#
# COMPACT_ATOMS: atom_id res chain seq x y z
N LYS A 1 -3.68 -12.63 -12.95
CA LYS A 1 -3.52 -13.58 -11.82
C LYS A 1 -4.54 -13.24 -10.74
N PRO A 2 -5.14 -14.19 -10.04
CA PRO A 2 -6.10 -13.87 -8.99
C PRO A 2 -5.38 -13.19 -7.82
N ILE A 3 -5.95 -12.08 -7.32
CA ILE A 3 -5.54 -11.45 -6.07
C ILE A 3 -6.14 -12.29 -4.94
N ILE A 4 -5.39 -13.24 -4.42
CA ILE A 4 -5.90 -14.24 -3.48
C ILE A 4 -5.72 -13.79 -2.04
N GLY A 5 -4.55 -13.21 -1.71
CA GLY A 5 -4.13 -12.79 -0.38
C GLY A 5 -2.64 -12.49 -0.34
N GLY A 6 -2.09 -12.32 0.87
CA GLY A 6 -0.66 -12.13 1.07
C GLY A 6 -0.27 -10.73 1.53
N VAL A 7 1.02 -10.46 1.51
CA VAL A 7 1.61 -9.20 1.97
C VAL A 7 2.21 -8.42 0.80
N LEU A 8 1.74 -7.18 0.64
CA LEU A 8 2.04 -6.32 -0.49
C LEU A 8 2.71 -5.02 0.01
N PRO A 9 3.86 -4.61 -0.53
CA PRO A 9 4.39 -3.30 -0.22
C PRO A 9 3.50 -2.24 -0.89
N ALA A 10 3.10 -1.21 -0.14
CA ALA A 10 2.66 0.03 -0.74
C ALA A 10 3.91 0.69 -1.33
N PHE A 11 4.19 0.39 -2.59
CA PHE A 11 5.48 0.61 -3.25
C PHE A 11 5.90 2.08 -3.23
N ILE A 12 7.12 2.34 -2.74
CA ILE A 12 7.77 3.66 -2.78
C ILE A 12 8.12 4.00 -4.23
N THR A 13 7.84 5.23 -4.65
CA THR A 13 8.28 5.73 -5.96
C THR A 13 9.63 6.42 -5.81
N PRO A 14 10.71 5.92 -6.46
CA PRO A 14 12.00 6.58 -6.44
C PRO A 14 12.01 7.87 -7.28
N PHE A 15 12.47 8.98 -6.68
CA PHE A 15 12.59 10.26 -7.37
C PHE A 15 13.99 10.83 -7.28
N SER A 16 14.50 11.34 -8.40
CA SER A 16 15.72 12.17 -8.44
C SER A 16 15.44 13.58 -7.92
N GLU A 17 16.50 14.34 -7.63
CA GLU A 17 16.44 15.72 -7.15
C GLU A 17 15.60 16.66 -8.06
N ASN A 18 15.54 16.37 -9.36
CA ASN A 18 14.75 17.12 -10.32
C ASN A 18 13.33 16.55 -10.51
N GLY A 19 12.87 15.66 -9.62
CA GLY A 19 11.51 15.11 -9.59
C GLY A 19 11.19 14.09 -10.70
N LYS A 20 12.20 13.55 -11.38
CA LYS A 20 12.02 12.45 -12.34
C LYS A 20 12.06 11.11 -11.60
N ILE A 21 11.29 10.14 -12.08
CA ILE A 21 11.32 8.77 -11.57
C ILE A 21 12.66 8.12 -11.94
N ILE A 22 13.25 7.35 -11.00
CA ILE A 22 14.49 6.62 -11.20
C ILE A 22 14.14 5.15 -11.46
N ASP A 23 13.99 4.77 -12.72
CA ASP A 23 13.55 3.43 -13.13
C ASP A 23 14.48 2.31 -12.63
N SER A 24 15.80 2.56 -12.61
CA SER A 24 16.77 1.59 -12.10
C SER A 24 16.57 1.30 -10.62
N ALA A 25 16.33 2.32 -9.81
CA ALA A 25 16.07 2.16 -8.39
C ALA A 25 14.71 1.47 -8.12
N ALA A 26 13.71 1.71 -8.98
CA ALA A 26 12.44 1.00 -8.90
C ALA A 26 12.64 -0.51 -9.15
N ARG A 27 13.45 -0.89 -10.13
CA ARG A 27 13.78 -2.30 -10.43
C ARG A 27 14.55 -2.96 -9.28
N GLU A 28 15.57 -2.30 -8.75
CA GLU A 28 16.33 -2.77 -7.60
C GLU A 28 15.42 -3.01 -6.37
N LEU A 29 14.50 -2.09 -6.10
CA LEU A 29 13.54 -2.24 -5.01
C LEU A 29 12.55 -3.39 -5.26
N ILE A 30 12.13 -3.62 -6.51
CA ILE A 30 11.29 -4.77 -6.87
C ILE A 30 12.02 -6.07 -6.59
N ASP A 31 13.28 -6.19 -7.01
CA ASP A 31 14.08 -7.41 -6.78
C ASP A 31 14.24 -7.67 -5.28
N TYR A 32 14.58 -6.65 -4.48
CA TYR A 32 14.65 -6.76 -3.03
C TYR A 32 13.33 -7.28 -2.41
N HIS A 33 12.19 -6.76 -2.85
CA HIS A 33 10.89 -7.19 -2.34
C HIS A 33 10.55 -8.64 -2.72
N LEU A 34 10.83 -9.03 -3.96
CA LEU A 34 10.59 -10.40 -4.44
C LEU A 34 11.48 -11.42 -3.72
N GLU A 35 12.77 -11.11 -3.55
CA GLU A 35 13.72 -11.94 -2.79
C GLU A 35 13.35 -12.05 -1.30
N SER A 36 12.58 -11.08 -0.81
CA SER A 36 12.10 -11.05 0.57
C SER A 36 10.76 -11.79 0.77
N GLY A 37 10.20 -12.40 -0.28
CA GLY A 37 9.00 -13.22 -0.19
C GLY A 37 7.68 -12.45 -0.17
N LEU A 38 7.62 -11.23 -0.73
CA LEU A 38 6.36 -10.52 -0.87
C LEU A 38 5.51 -11.07 -2.02
N ASP A 39 4.19 -11.14 -1.81
CA ASP A 39 3.25 -11.87 -2.66
C ASP A 39 2.74 -11.08 -3.87
N ALA A 40 2.77 -9.76 -3.82
CA ALA A 40 2.28 -8.87 -4.88
C ALA A 40 2.78 -7.44 -4.66
N PHE A 41 2.48 -6.52 -5.59
CA PHE A 41 2.79 -5.09 -5.48
C PHE A 41 1.54 -4.22 -5.49
N TYR A 42 1.54 -3.17 -4.66
CA TYR A 42 0.54 -2.10 -4.66
C TYR A 42 1.19 -0.78 -5.03
N VAL A 43 0.98 -0.28 -6.26
CA VAL A 43 1.75 0.80 -6.88
C VAL A 43 0.92 2.08 -7.00
N GLY A 44 1.56 3.23 -6.77
CA GLY A 44 0.92 4.54 -6.97
C GLY A 44 -0.13 4.90 -5.92
N GLY A 45 -0.03 4.33 -4.71
CA GLY A 45 -0.84 4.75 -3.56
C GLY A 45 -0.25 5.95 -2.81
N SER A 46 -0.74 6.22 -1.60
CA SER A 46 -0.28 7.33 -0.75
C SER A 46 1.21 7.24 -0.44
N THR A 47 1.71 6.03 -0.13
CA THR A 47 3.13 5.78 0.10
C THR A 47 3.98 6.03 -1.14
N GLY A 48 3.45 5.74 -2.32
CA GLY A 48 4.08 6.02 -3.61
C GLY A 48 4.00 7.49 -4.05
N GLU A 49 3.48 8.38 -3.21
CA GLU A 49 3.40 9.83 -3.47
C GLU A 49 2.47 10.22 -4.66
N ALA A 50 1.51 9.34 -4.99
CA ALA A 50 0.70 9.49 -6.21
C ALA A 50 -0.14 10.77 -6.27
N MET A 51 -0.58 11.30 -5.11
CA MET A 51 -1.44 12.49 -5.07
C MET A 51 -0.73 13.79 -5.46
N ILE A 52 0.60 13.76 -5.52
CA ILE A 52 1.45 14.88 -5.93
C ILE A 52 2.21 14.60 -7.24
N MET A 53 1.93 13.46 -7.89
CA MET A 53 2.40 13.14 -9.24
C MET A 53 1.42 13.60 -10.31
N THR A 54 1.95 13.92 -11.50
CA THR A 54 1.09 14.08 -12.68
C THR A 54 0.53 12.72 -13.13
N PRO A 55 -0.59 12.68 -13.86
CA PRO A 55 -1.09 11.42 -14.44
C PRO A 55 -0.03 10.67 -15.27
N GLU A 56 0.82 11.39 -16.00
CA GLU A 56 1.89 10.81 -16.82
C GLU A 56 2.97 10.14 -15.95
N GLN A 57 3.35 10.75 -14.81
CA GLN A 57 4.28 10.13 -13.87
C GLN A 57 3.68 8.88 -13.22
N ARG A 58 2.37 8.92 -12.89
CA ARG A 58 1.66 7.75 -12.35
C ARG A 58 1.59 6.61 -13.36
N MET A 59 1.32 6.90 -14.62
CA MET A 59 1.34 5.93 -15.71
C MET A 59 2.75 5.36 -15.91
N HIS A 60 3.78 6.22 -15.91
CA HIS A 60 5.17 5.78 -16.09
C HIS A 60 5.63 4.79 -15.02
N ILE A 61 5.43 5.10 -13.73
CA ILE A 61 5.82 4.14 -12.67
C ILE A 61 5.02 2.84 -12.74
N ALA A 62 3.75 2.89 -13.13
CA ALA A 62 2.95 1.69 -13.35
C ALA A 62 3.54 0.81 -14.47
N GLU A 63 3.91 1.41 -15.61
CA GLU A 63 4.59 0.73 -16.73
C GLU A 63 5.91 0.10 -16.29
N VAL A 64 6.75 0.83 -15.56
CA VAL A 64 8.03 0.32 -15.05
C VAL A 64 7.83 -0.90 -14.17
N VAL A 65 6.89 -0.83 -13.21
CA VAL A 65 6.66 -1.94 -12.28
C VAL A 65 6.03 -3.14 -12.98
N VAL A 66 4.95 -2.95 -13.74
CA VAL A 66 4.26 -4.06 -14.44
C VAL A 66 5.21 -4.77 -15.39
N SER A 67 5.95 -4.02 -16.24
CA SER A 67 6.87 -4.60 -17.19
C SER A 67 8.05 -5.33 -16.53
N TYR A 68 8.58 -4.81 -15.42
CA TYR A 68 9.71 -5.43 -14.76
C TYR A 68 9.32 -6.61 -13.88
N VAL A 69 8.16 -6.55 -13.20
CA VAL A 69 7.62 -7.70 -12.46
C VAL A 69 7.34 -8.87 -13.42
N ALA A 70 6.96 -8.59 -14.68
CA ALA A 70 6.87 -9.56 -15.75
C ALA A 70 6.16 -10.87 -15.34
N ASP A 71 4.96 -10.74 -14.77
CA ASP A 71 4.11 -11.86 -14.34
C ASP A 71 4.65 -12.73 -13.18
N ARG A 72 5.73 -12.37 -12.52
CA ARG A 72 6.25 -13.11 -11.34
C ARG A 72 5.23 -13.13 -10.20
N VAL A 73 4.63 -11.97 -9.91
CA VAL A 73 3.57 -11.79 -8.89
C VAL A 73 2.51 -10.81 -9.39
N PRO A 74 1.31 -10.73 -8.78
CA PRO A 74 0.31 -9.74 -9.14
C PRO A 74 0.75 -8.29 -8.88
N VAL A 75 0.28 -7.36 -9.73
CA VAL A 75 0.49 -5.91 -9.58
C VAL A 75 -0.85 -5.19 -9.56
N ILE A 76 -1.13 -4.48 -8.47
CA ILE A 76 -2.33 -3.65 -8.28
C ILE A 76 -1.93 -2.19 -8.45
N ILE A 77 -2.59 -1.48 -9.36
CA ILE A 77 -2.32 -0.06 -9.62
C ILE A 77 -3.39 0.80 -8.92
N HIS A 78 -2.96 1.72 -8.08
CA HIS A 78 -3.85 2.72 -7.50
C HIS A 78 -4.15 3.80 -8.54
N VAL A 79 -5.45 4.00 -8.83
CA VAL A 79 -5.92 4.91 -9.87
C VAL A 79 -6.73 6.10 -9.32
N GLY A 80 -6.98 6.13 -8.01
CA GLY A 80 -7.78 7.17 -7.37
C GLY A 80 -7.26 8.58 -7.67
N ALA A 81 -8.18 9.49 -7.95
CA ALA A 81 -7.92 10.90 -8.25
C ALA A 81 -9.02 11.78 -7.66
N ALA A 82 -8.82 13.10 -7.67
CA ALA A 82 -9.85 14.04 -7.20
C ALA A 82 -11.04 14.12 -8.15
N ASP A 83 -10.85 13.79 -9.44
CA ASP A 83 -11.86 13.80 -10.49
C ASP A 83 -11.99 12.42 -11.15
N THR A 84 -13.19 12.16 -11.69
CA THR A 84 -13.55 10.88 -12.29
C THR A 84 -12.82 10.63 -13.61
N GLU A 85 -12.62 11.65 -14.43
CA GLU A 85 -11.99 11.51 -15.75
C GLU A 85 -10.54 11.03 -15.62
N THR A 86 -9.77 11.65 -14.73
CA THR A 86 -8.39 11.23 -14.43
C THR A 86 -8.34 9.81 -13.87
N ALA A 87 -9.26 9.45 -12.94
CA ALA A 87 -9.30 8.10 -12.38
C ALA A 87 -9.60 7.04 -13.45
N VAL A 88 -10.56 7.30 -14.34
CA VAL A 88 -10.89 6.43 -15.48
C VAL A 88 -9.72 6.32 -16.48
N LYS A 89 -9.05 7.45 -16.79
CA LYS A 89 -7.86 7.45 -17.65
C LYS A 89 -6.77 6.52 -17.11
N LEU A 90 -6.50 6.62 -15.79
CA LEU A 90 -5.50 5.79 -15.12
C LEU A 90 -5.93 4.31 -15.05
N ALA A 91 -7.22 4.03 -14.83
CA ALA A 91 -7.76 2.67 -14.81
C ALA A 91 -7.61 1.98 -16.17
N LYS A 92 -8.01 2.65 -17.25
CA LYS A 92 -7.83 2.14 -18.63
C LYS A 92 -6.36 1.93 -18.99
N HIS A 93 -5.49 2.82 -18.52
CA HIS A 93 -4.05 2.66 -18.71
C HIS A 93 -3.54 1.42 -17.96
N ALA A 94 -3.92 1.21 -16.69
CA ALA A 94 -3.55 0.03 -15.91
C ALA A 94 -3.98 -1.27 -16.60
N GLU A 95 -5.19 -1.33 -17.13
CA GLU A 95 -5.67 -2.48 -17.91
C GLU A 95 -4.84 -2.69 -19.18
N LYS A 96 -4.56 -1.61 -19.91
CA LYS A 96 -3.78 -1.67 -21.18
C LYS A 96 -2.36 -2.20 -20.97
N ILE A 97 -1.72 -1.88 -19.86
CA ILE A 97 -0.34 -2.32 -19.57
C ILE A 97 -0.27 -3.70 -18.94
N GLY A 98 -1.41 -4.37 -18.69
CA GLY A 98 -1.46 -5.72 -18.14
C GLY A 98 -1.33 -5.79 -16.62
N ALA A 99 -1.79 -4.77 -15.88
CA ALA A 99 -1.94 -4.88 -14.43
C ALA A 99 -2.95 -5.98 -14.05
N ASP A 100 -2.80 -6.59 -12.86
CA ASP A 100 -3.68 -7.66 -12.39
C ASP A 100 -4.90 -7.12 -11.62
N GLY A 101 -4.90 -5.86 -11.26
CA GLY A 101 -6.02 -5.19 -10.59
C GLY A 101 -5.79 -3.70 -10.41
N ILE A 102 -6.84 -3.04 -9.98
CA ILE A 102 -6.76 -1.62 -9.63
C ILE A 102 -7.25 -1.39 -8.19
N SER A 103 -6.91 -0.22 -7.66
CA SER A 103 -7.47 0.29 -6.41
C SER A 103 -7.72 1.79 -6.50
N SER A 104 -8.69 2.29 -5.75
CA SER A 104 -8.98 3.73 -5.70
C SER A 104 -9.43 4.17 -4.31
N VAL A 105 -8.86 5.28 -3.82
CA VAL A 105 -9.49 6.07 -2.76
C VAL A 105 -10.78 6.70 -3.28
N PRO A 106 -11.74 7.09 -2.41
CA PRO A 106 -12.85 7.93 -2.84
C PRO A 106 -12.35 9.29 -3.34
N PRO A 107 -13.14 10.06 -4.09
CA PRO A 107 -12.77 11.44 -4.42
C PRO A 107 -12.53 12.21 -3.11
N TYR A 108 -11.50 13.04 -3.10
CA TYR A 108 -11.04 13.76 -1.92
C TYR A 108 -11.07 15.27 -2.16
N TYR A 109 -10.86 16.06 -1.09
CA TYR A 109 -10.92 17.51 -1.00
C TYR A 109 -12.34 18.04 -0.80
N TYR A 110 -13.30 17.76 -1.68
CA TYR A 110 -14.70 18.13 -1.47
C TYR A 110 -15.44 17.07 -0.67
N LYS A 111 -16.32 17.52 0.25
CA LYS A 111 -17.25 16.58 0.93
C LYS A 111 -18.29 16.10 -0.06
N MET A 112 -18.24 14.82 -0.39
CA MET A 112 -19.15 14.15 -1.30
C MET A 112 -20.23 13.38 -0.53
N SER A 113 -21.43 13.29 -1.11
CA SER A 113 -22.46 12.39 -0.58
C SER A 113 -22.10 10.93 -0.88
N LYS A 114 -22.72 10.00 -0.15
CA LYS A 114 -22.54 8.55 -0.35
C LYS A 114 -22.87 8.15 -1.81
N GLU A 115 -23.91 8.75 -2.38
CA GLU A 115 -24.36 8.51 -3.77
C GLU A 115 -23.31 8.93 -4.79
N TYR A 116 -22.69 10.10 -4.61
CA TYR A 116 -21.63 10.57 -5.50
C TYR A 116 -20.39 9.70 -5.44
N ILE A 117 -20.03 9.23 -4.24
CA ILE A 117 -18.89 8.31 -4.07
C ILE A 117 -19.17 6.97 -4.73
N LYS A 118 -20.41 6.42 -4.61
CA LYS A 118 -20.81 5.20 -5.32
C LYS A 118 -20.75 5.36 -6.83
N GLU A 119 -21.25 6.47 -7.35
CA GLU A 119 -21.23 6.74 -8.79
C GLU A 119 -19.79 6.86 -9.32
N PHE A 120 -18.90 7.52 -8.57
CA PHE A 120 -17.48 7.57 -8.89
C PHE A 120 -16.87 6.16 -9.04
N TYR A 121 -17.10 5.27 -8.08
CA TYR A 121 -16.59 3.90 -8.14
C TYR A 121 -17.23 3.09 -9.27
N LYS A 122 -18.56 3.21 -9.48
CA LYS A 122 -19.25 2.54 -10.57
C LYS A 122 -18.73 2.98 -11.94
N THR A 123 -18.47 4.27 -12.11
CA THR A 123 -17.92 4.82 -13.36
C THR A 123 -16.52 4.27 -13.65
N ILE A 124 -15.64 4.18 -12.63
CA ILE A 124 -14.33 3.57 -12.81
C ILE A 124 -14.49 2.08 -13.13
N ALA A 125 -15.27 1.34 -12.35
CA ALA A 125 -15.47 -0.09 -12.50
C ALA A 125 -16.02 -0.46 -13.89
N SER A 126 -17.00 0.28 -14.39
CA SER A 126 -17.59 0.04 -15.72
C SER A 126 -16.66 0.34 -16.89
N SER A 127 -15.56 1.08 -16.65
CA SER A 127 -14.60 1.46 -17.70
C SER A 127 -13.55 0.40 -18.02
N ILE A 128 -13.47 -0.68 -17.20
CA ILE A 128 -12.45 -1.72 -17.25
C ILE A 128 -13.04 -3.08 -16.83
N LYS A 129 -12.25 -4.16 -17.04
CA LYS A 129 -12.60 -5.52 -16.57
C LYS A 129 -11.74 -6.01 -15.41
N LEU A 130 -10.70 -5.26 -15.02
CA LEU A 130 -9.80 -5.64 -13.95
C LEU A 130 -10.52 -5.74 -12.60
N PRO A 131 -10.09 -6.65 -11.71
CA PRO A 131 -10.49 -6.65 -10.31
C PRO A 131 -10.20 -5.30 -9.65
N PHE A 132 -11.16 -4.81 -8.85
CA PHE A 132 -11.10 -3.49 -8.23
C PHE A 132 -11.21 -3.57 -6.70
N LEU A 133 -10.23 -3.03 -6.00
CA LEU A 133 -10.20 -2.84 -4.54
C LEU A 133 -10.51 -1.39 -4.19
N ILE A 134 -11.60 -1.14 -3.47
CA ILE A 134 -11.86 0.18 -2.86
C ILE A 134 -10.80 0.45 -1.79
N TYR A 135 -10.32 1.69 -1.67
CA TYR A 135 -9.32 2.04 -0.67
C TYR A 135 -9.90 2.94 0.41
N ASN A 136 -10.14 2.38 1.59
CA ASN A 136 -10.56 3.11 2.78
C ASN A 136 -9.35 3.67 3.53
N ILE A 137 -9.23 5.00 3.60
CA ILE A 137 -8.24 5.73 4.40
C ILE A 137 -8.84 7.05 4.90
N PRO A 138 -9.74 7.00 5.88
CA PRO A 138 -10.55 8.15 6.30
C PRO A 138 -9.72 9.33 6.82
N ILE A 139 -8.57 9.07 7.44
CA ILE A 139 -7.68 10.13 7.94
C ILE A 139 -7.15 11.05 6.83
N LEU A 140 -7.05 10.58 5.59
CA LEU A 140 -6.57 11.39 4.45
C LEU A 140 -7.71 11.85 3.55
N THR A 141 -8.78 11.09 3.43
CA THR A 141 -9.87 11.38 2.48
C THR A 141 -11.07 12.07 3.13
N GLY A 142 -11.19 11.98 4.46
CA GLY A 142 -12.39 12.44 5.19
C GLY A 142 -13.63 11.57 4.94
N VAL A 143 -13.48 10.43 4.22
CA VAL A 143 -14.56 9.49 3.90
C VAL A 143 -14.26 8.15 4.55
N SER A 144 -15.21 7.63 5.34
CA SER A 144 -15.15 6.28 5.90
C SER A 144 -16.02 5.34 5.07
N ILE A 145 -15.41 4.26 4.59
CA ILE A 145 -16.08 3.17 3.88
C ILE A 145 -16.43 2.09 4.92
N ASN A 146 -17.70 1.97 5.23
CA ASN A 146 -18.21 1.01 6.20
C ASN A 146 -18.74 -0.28 5.52
N SER A 147 -19.16 -1.24 6.34
CA SER A 147 -19.68 -2.54 5.87
C SER A 147 -20.91 -2.39 4.97
N GLU A 148 -21.86 -1.52 5.32
CA GLU A 148 -23.06 -1.28 4.49
C GLU A 148 -22.67 -0.78 3.10
N PHE A 149 -21.73 0.19 3.03
CA PHE A 149 -21.23 0.71 1.76
C PHE A 149 -20.56 -0.40 0.93
N MET A 150 -19.70 -1.21 1.56
CA MET A 150 -19.01 -2.29 0.85
C MET A 150 -19.98 -3.34 0.33
N ILE A 151 -20.99 -3.73 1.12
CA ILE A 151 -22.01 -4.70 0.70
C ILE A 151 -22.76 -4.19 -0.55
N GLU A 152 -23.17 -2.92 -0.56
CA GLU A 152 -23.80 -2.31 -1.73
C GLU A 152 -22.86 -2.27 -2.96
N MET A 153 -21.55 -2.01 -2.74
CA MET A 153 -20.58 -1.98 -3.84
C MET A 153 -20.25 -3.37 -4.41
N MET A 154 -20.48 -4.45 -3.65
CA MET A 154 -20.30 -5.82 -4.14
C MET A 154 -21.34 -6.24 -5.20
N GLU A 155 -22.36 -5.41 -5.44
CA GLU A 155 -23.28 -5.58 -6.59
C GLU A 155 -22.58 -5.28 -7.95
N VAL A 156 -21.44 -4.59 -7.92
CA VAL A 156 -20.62 -4.29 -9.10
C VAL A 156 -19.65 -5.43 -9.32
N GLU A 157 -19.77 -6.15 -10.44
CA GLU A 157 -19.13 -7.45 -10.71
C GLU A 157 -17.60 -7.46 -10.46
N ASN A 158 -16.88 -6.43 -10.87
CA ASN A 158 -15.43 -6.38 -10.75
C ASN A 158 -14.92 -5.69 -9.46
N ILE A 159 -15.80 -5.18 -8.59
CA ILE A 159 -15.41 -4.76 -7.25
C ILE A 159 -15.34 -6.00 -6.36
N ILE A 160 -14.13 -6.38 -5.97
CA ILE A 160 -13.87 -7.62 -5.25
C ILE A 160 -13.58 -7.43 -3.76
N GLY A 161 -13.37 -6.20 -3.30
CA GLY A 161 -13.01 -5.94 -1.90
C GLY A 161 -12.40 -4.57 -1.65
N LEU A 162 -11.60 -4.51 -0.59
CA LEU A 162 -11.00 -3.25 -0.17
C LEU A 162 -9.60 -3.40 0.46
N LYS A 163 -8.83 -2.30 0.38
CA LYS A 163 -7.73 -2.00 1.30
C LYS A 163 -8.29 -1.15 2.45
N TYR A 164 -8.06 -1.55 3.69
CA TYR A 164 -8.63 -0.93 4.88
C TYR A 164 -7.54 -0.34 5.77
N THR A 165 -7.37 0.99 5.71
CA THR A 165 -6.39 1.73 6.52
C THR A 165 -7.13 2.51 7.62
N ASP A 166 -7.62 1.78 8.60
CA ASP A 166 -8.31 2.28 9.78
C ASP A 166 -8.03 1.32 10.96
N THR A 167 -8.24 1.80 12.18
CA THR A 167 -8.05 1.03 13.42
C THR A 167 -9.34 0.36 13.93
N ASN A 168 -10.50 0.61 13.29
CA ASN A 168 -11.79 0.04 13.69
C ASN A 168 -11.91 -1.42 13.23
N LEU A 169 -11.35 -2.35 14.02
CA LEU A 169 -11.41 -3.79 13.75
C LEU A 169 -12.82 -4.36 13.86
N GLU A 170 -13.73 -3.75 14.62
CA GLU A 170 -15.12 -4.19 14.66
C GLU A 170 -15.77 -4.01 13.29
N GLU A 171 -15.58 -2.86 12.67
CA GLU A 171 -16.09 -2.60 11.33
C GLU A 171 -15.42 -3.48 10.27
N PHE A 172 -14.10 -3.68 10.38
CA PHE A 172 -13.37 -4.62 9.55
C PHE A 172 -13.94 -6.03 9.61
N ARG A 173 -14.26 -6.51 10.83
CA ARG A 173 -14.88 -7.83 11.03
C ARG A 173 -16.28 -7.91 10.38
N LYS A 174 -17.09 -6.86 10.47
CA LYS A 174 -18.42 -6.83 9.80
C LYS A 174 -18.27 -6.98 8.29
N ILE A 175 -17.28 -6.29 7.70
CA ILE A 175 -16.97 -6.41 6.26
C ILE A 175 -16.58 -7.85 5.93
N LYS A 176 -15.69 -8.46 6.70
CA LYS A 176 -15.23 -9.85 6.45
C LYS A 176 -16.29 -10.90 6.71
N ALA A 177 -17.27 -10.63 7.58
CA ALA A 177 -18.34 -11.58 7.85
C ALA A 177 -19.37 -11.71 6.71
N TYR A 178 -19.37 -10.76 5.75
CA TYR A 178 -20.30 -10.80 4.62
C TYR A 178 -20.10 -12.04 3.75
N GLU A 179 -21.17 -12.79 3.53
CA GLU A 179 -21.19 -14.03 2.73
C GLU A 179 -19.95 -14.95 2.96
N ASN A 180 -19.65 -15.21 4.24
CA ASN A 180 -18.54 -16.07 4.65
C ASN A 180 -17.15 -15.63 4.11
N GLY A 181 -16.91 -14.32 4.03
CA GLY A 181 -15.61 -13.76 3.63
C GLY A 181 -15.47 -13.48 2.14
N LYS A 182 -16.57 -13.36 1.43
CA LYS A 182 -16.60 -13.03 -0.02
C LYS A 182 -15.83 -11.75 -0.34
N ILE A 183 -15.91 -10.72 0.53
CA ILE A 183 -15.17 -9.47 0.36
C ILE A 183 -13.69 -9.70 0.65
N LYS A 184 -12.82 -9.47 -0.33
CA LYS A 184 -11.39 -9.42 -0.13
C LYS A 184 -11.02 -8.18 0.69
N ALA A 185 -10.31 -8.37 1.80
CA ALA A 185 -9.95 -7.26 2.68
C ALA A 185 -8.48 -7.33 3.11
N PHE A 186 -7.74 -6.27 2.77
CA PHE A 186 -6.33 -6.13 3.09
C PHE A 186 -6.13 -5.04 4.14
N MET A 187 -5.44 -5.38 5.23
CA MET A 187 -5.12 -4.39 6.27
C MET A 187 -4.08 -3.39 5.75
N GLY A 188 -4.40 -2.10 5.84
CA GLY A 188 -3.52 -1.02 5.43
C GLY A 188 -2.81 -0.30 6.58
N TYR A 189 -3.06 -0.71 7.83
CA TYR A 189 -2.41 -0.17 9.02
C TYR A 189 -1.37 -1.19 9.51
N ASP A 190 -0.10 -0.91 9.27
CA ASP A 190 1.02 -1.87 9.39
C ASP A 190 1.10 -2.55 10.77
N ALA A 191 0.90 -1.77 11.86
CA ALA A 191 0.90 -2.28 13.22
C ALA A 191 -0.29 -3.18 13.58
N MET A 192 -1.24 -3.39 12.67
CA MET A 192 -2.45 -4.19 12.92
C MET A 192 -2.56 -5.40 11.98
N LEU A 193 -1.50 -5.78 11.27
CA LEU A 193 -1.56 -6.88 10.32
C LEU A 193 -2.03 -8.17 11.01
N LEU A 194 -1.36 -8.61 12.08
CA LEU A 194 -1.74 -9.84 12.79
C LEU A 194 -3.16 -9.78 13.35
N SER A 195 -3.54 -8.64 13.96
CA SER A 195 -4.90 -8.47 14.49
C SER A 195 -5.97 -8.59 13.40
N ALA A 196 -5.70 -8.01 12.22
CA ALA A 196 -6.61 -8.11 11.08
C ALA A 196 -6.66 -9.52 10.48
N LEU A 197 -5.54 -10.24 10.44
CA LEU A 197 -5.50 -11.64 10.02
C LEU A 197 -6.40 -12.50 10.91
N VAL A 198 -6.36 -12.30 12.25
CA VAL A 198 -7.26 -12.98 13.20
C VAL A 198 -8.73 -12.62 12.92
N MET A 199 -9.03 -11.40 12.44
CA MET A 199 -10.39 -10.99 12.02
C MET A 199 -10.75 -11.45 10.60
N GLY A 200 -9.88 -12.23 9.94
CA GLY A 200 -10.14 -12.81 8.62
C GLY A 200 -9.59 -12.03 7.43
N ALA A 201 -8.63 -11.10 7.63
CA ALA A 201 -7.98 -10.41 6.52
C ALA A 201 -7.35 -11.41 5.54
N ASP A 202 -7.43 -11.08 4.25
CA ASP A 202 -6.76 -11.83 3.19
C ASP A 202 -5.25 -11.52 3.15
N GLY A 203 -4.80 -10.46 3.82
CA GLY A 203 -3.41 -10.06 3.91
C GLY A 203 -3.24 -8.60 4.33
N GLY A 204 -2.13 -7.99 3.96
CA GLY A 204 -1.84 -6.59 4.26
C GLY A 204 -1.19 -5.82 3.12
N ILE A 205 -1.41 -4.50 3.09
CA ILE A 205 -0.82 -3.58 2.11
C ILE A 205 -0.27 -2.38 2.87
N GLY A 206 1.03 -2.34 3.16
CA GLY A 206 1.60 -1.38 4.08
C GLY A 206 2.85 -0.63 3.62
N SER A 207 3.11 0.51 4.27
CA SER A 207 4.24 1.39 3.96
C SER A 207 5.57 0.84 4.44
N PHE A 208 5.60 0.32 5.67
CA PHE A 208 6.81 -0.22 6.30
C PHE A 208 7.23 -1.57 5.70
N TYR A 209 6.40 -2.19 4.88
CA TYR A 209 6.75 -3.38 4.11
C TYR A 209 7.91 -3.10 3.13
N ASN A 210 8.12 -1.83 2.74
CA ASN A 210 9.26 -1.45 1.91
C ASN A 210 10.62 -1.64 2.62
N ILE A 211 10.67 -1.59 3.95
CA ILE A 211 11.92 -1.70 4.73
C ILE A 211 12.00 -2.92 5.64
N MET A 212 10.89 -3.62 5.87
CA MET A 212 10.81 -4.83 6.69
C MET A 212 10.02 -5.95 5.96
N PRO A 213 10.26 -6.21 4.65
CA PRO A 213 9.42 -7.10 3.87
C PRO A 213 9.39 -8.53 4.44
N ARG A 214 10.55 -9.09 4.81
CA ARG A 214 10.66 -10.44 5.40
C ARG A 214 9.90 -10.59 6.71
N ALA A 215 9.91 -9.53 7.54
CA ALA A 215 9.21 -9.57 8.81
C ALA A 215 7.68 -9.62 8.60
N PHE A 216 7.14 -8.82 7.68
CA PHE A 216 5.71 -8.86 7.35
C PHE A 216 5.30 -10.17 6.68
N ALA A 217 6.12 -10.71 5.77
CA ALA A 217 5.94 -12.05 5.24
C ALA A 217 5.95 -13.09 6.37
N GLY A 218 6.89 -13.00 7.30
CA GLY A 218 6.98 -13.87 8.48
C GLY A 218 5.75 -13.82 9.37
N VAL A 219 5.14 -12.65 9.60
CA VAL A 219 3.86 -12.55 10.34
C VAL A 219 2.75 -13.31 9.61
N TYR A 220 2.63 -13.10 8.30
CA TYR A 220 1.60 -13.74 7.48
C TYR A 220 1.76 -15.25 7.42
N ASP A 221 2.97 -15.72 7.12
CA ASP A 221 3.28 -17.14 6.95
C ASP A 221 3.12 -17.92 8.26
N ASN A 222 3.62 -17.38 9.39
CA ASN A 222 3.45 -17.99 10.70
C ASN A 222 1.98 -18.02 11.13
N TYR A 223 1.22 -16.95 10.87
CA TYR A 223 -0.22 -16.96 11.10
C TYR A 223 -0.91 -18.07 10.29
N LYS A 224 -0.60 -18.20 8.99
CA LYS A 224 -1.17 -19.23 8.09
C LYS A 224 -0.78 -20.65 8.51
N ALA A 225 0.41 -20.82 9.06
CA ALA A 225 0.90 -22.10 9.58
C ALA A 225 0.34 -22.46 10.98
N GLY A 226 -0.37 -21.54 11.65
CA GLY A 226 -0.87 -21.73 13.01
C GLY A 226 0.15 -21.43 14.12
N ASN A 227 1.31 -20.88 13.79
CA ASN A 227 2.38 -20.49 14.71
C ASN A 227 2.11 -19.08 15.28
N PHE A 228 1.02 -18.93 16.03
CA PHE A 228 0.53 -17.62 16.45
C PHE A 228 1.48 -16.86 17.40
N GLU A 229 2.23 -17.58 18.24
CA GLU A 229 3.20 -16.96 19.13
C GLU A 229 4.34 -16.32 18.37
N GLU A 230 4.90 -17.03 17.40
CA GLU A 230 5.96 -16.51 16.53
C GLU A 230 5.47 -15.32 15.70
N ALA A 231 4.28 -15.42 15.11
CA ALA A 231 3.68 -14.29 14.39
C ALA A 231 3.53 -13.04 15.28
N ARG A 232 3.14 -13.22 16.56
CA ARG A 232 3.00 -12.14 17.53
C ARG A 232 4.34 -11.50 17.90
N GLU A 233 5.37 -12.31 18.16
CA GLU A 233 6.71 -11.81 18.47
C GLU A 233 7.28 -10.97 17.32
N ILE A 234 7.13 -11.44 16.08
CA ILE A 234 7.55 -10.69 14.89
C ILE A 234 6.75 -9.37 14.78
N GLN A 235 5.41 -9.40 14.97
CA GLN A 235 4.58 -8.19 14.93
C GLN A 235 5.02 -7.18 16.01
N TRP A 236 5.32 -7.61 17.23
CA TRP A 236 5.79 -6.71 18.30
C TRP A 236 7.14 -6.06 17.97
N GLN A 237 8.03 -6.79 17.31
CA GLN A 237 9.29 -6.21 16.84
C GLN A 237 9.07 -5.17 15.73
N ILE A 238 8.19 -5.48 14.77
CA ILE A 238 7.77 -4.51 13.75
C ILE A 238 7.22 -3.24 14.40
N ASP A 239 6.31 -3.37 15.36
CA ASP A 239 5.68 -2.24 16.05
C ASP A 239 6.69 -1.38 16.80
N ARG A 240 7.68 -2.02 17.43
CA ARG A 240 8.80 -1.34 18.08
C ARG A 240 9.58 -0.49 17.08
N TYR A 241 9.93 -1.00 15.91
CA TYR A 241 10.68 -0.25 14.90
C TYR A 241 9.84 0.84 14.26
N ILE A 242 8.56 0.59 14.00
CA ILE A 242 7.62 1.64 13.56
C ILE A 242 7.56 2.78 14.59
N ALA A 243 7.50 2.46 15.88
CA ALA A 243 7.48 3.46 16.95
C ALA A 243 8.78 4.29 16.99
N ILE A 244 9.93 3.67 16.75
CA ILE A 244 11.21 4.38 16.64
C ILE A 244 11.17 5.36 15.47
N VAL A 245 10.84 4.90 14.26
CA VAL A 245 10.80 5.76 13.07
C VAL A 245 9.81 6.92 13.26
N LYS A 246 8.65 6.66 13.86
CA LYS A 246 7.62 7.69 14.11
C LYS A 246 8.06 8.85 15.01
N LYS A 247 9.13 8.72 15.79
CA LYS A 247 9.70 9.84 16.57
C LYS A 247 10.33 10.93 15.67
N TYR A 248 10.73 10.55 14.45
CA TYR A 248 11.53 11.39 13.54
C TYR A 248 10.74 11.91 12.34
N ILE A 249 9.49 11.49 12.17
CA ILE A 249 8.66 11.87 11.03
C ILE A 249 7.49 12.76 11.45
N CYS A 250 7.07 13.65 10.54
CA CYS A 250 5.87 14.46 10.72
C CYS A 250 5.36 14.93 9.34
N PRO A 251 4.16 14.59 8.96
CA PRO A 251 3.35 13.38 9.20
C PRO A 251 3.62 12.28 8.16
N ALA A 252 4.54 12.51 7.18
CA ALA A 252 4.78 11.63 6.04
C ALA A 252 5.87 10.59 6.34
N ASN A 253 5.62 9.32 6.02
CA ASN A 253 6.57 8.22 6.23
C ASN A 253 7.65 8.14 5.14
N GLN A 254 7.38 8.65 3.94
CA GLN A 254 8.21 8.47 2.75
C GLN A 254 9.66 8.95 2.93
N PRO A 255 9.93 10.14 3.53
CA PRO A 255 11.31 10.59 3.73
C PRO A 255 12.14 9.64 4.59
N ALA A 256 11.54 9.10 5.67
CA ALA A 256 12.20 8.15 6.55
C ALA A 256 12.45 6.81 5.85
N ILE A 257 11.43 6.26 5.18
CA ILE A 257 11.55 4.99 4.44
C ILE A 257 12.65 5.08 3.39
N LYS A 258 12.71 6.17 2.59
CA LYS A 258 13.76 6.38 1.58
C LYS A 258 15.16 6.50 2.21
N SER A 259 15.28 7.17 3.36
CA SER A 259 16.55 7.28 4.09
C SER A 259 17.03 5.92 4.61
N ILE A 260 16.11 5.11 5.14
CA ILE A 260 16.41 3.75 5.62
C ILE A 260 16.79 2.83 4.46
N LEU A 261 16.03 2.84 3.35
CA LEU A 261 16.38 2.08 2.14
C LEU A 261 17.75 2.45 1.60
N LYS A 262 18.10 3.75 1.59
CA LYS A 262 19.44 4.21 1.19
C LYS A 262 20.54 3.64 2.08
N GLU A 263 20.31 3.57 3.40
CA GLU A 263 21.26 2.95 4.35
C GLU A 263 21.37 1.42 4.13
N MET A 264 20.29 0.78 3.68
CA MET A 264 20.27 -0.64 3.29
C MET A 264 20.89 -0.90 1.91
N GLY A 265 21.36 0.13 1.21
CA GLY A 265 21.98 0.05 -0.12
C GLY A 265 21.04 0.33 -1.29
N ILE A 266 19.74 0.53 -1.07
CA ILE A 266 18.73 0.77 -2.13
C ILE A 266 18.42 2.26 -2.20
N ASN A 267 19.02 2.97 -3.15
CA ASN A 267 18.86 4.42 -3.24
C ASN A 267 17.61 4.85 -4.02
N CYS A 268 16.50 5.00 -3.32
CA CYS A 268 15.24 5.51 -3.88
C CYS A 268 15.20 7.04 -4.07
N GLY A 269 16.34 7.73 -3.95
CA GLY A 269 16.46 9.16 -4.14
C GLY A 269 15.74 9.99 -3.07
N THR A 270 15.05 11.05 -3.49
CA THR A 270 14.37 12.00 -2.60
C THR A 270 12.83 11.86 -2.69
N THR A 271 12.11 12.61 -1.85
CA THR A 271 10.66 12.76 -1.94
C THR A 271 10.29 13.86 -2.94
N LYS A 272 9.07 13.77 -3.48
CA LYS A 272 8.52 14.79 -4.38
C LYS A 272 7.93 15.96 -3.58
N PRO A 273 8.27 17.21 -3.93
CA PRO A 273 7.61 18.37 -3.31
C PRO A 273 6.07 18.34 -3.46
N PRO A 274 5.30 18.74 -2.44
CA PRO A 274 5.73 19.49 -1.26
C PRO A 274 6.24 18.64 -0.07
N ILE A 275 6.36 17.31 -0.20
CA ILE A 275 6.97 16.48 0.85
C ILE A 275 8.48 16.71 0.82
N LEU A 276 9.01 17.30 1.89
CA LEU A 276 10.44 17.58 2.01
C LEU A 276 11.19 16.36 2.54
N PRO A 277 12.44 16.14 2.11
CA PRO A 277 13.31 15.14 2.72
C PRO A 277 13.60 15.49 4.18
N LEU A 278 13.96 14.50 5.00
CA LEU A 278 14.44 14.75 6.35
C LEU A 278 15.80 15.49 6.30
N LYS A 279 16.05 16.33 7.31
CA LYS A 279 17.38 16.95 7.50
C LYS A 279 18.41 15.88 7.84
N ASP A 280 19.65 16.03 7.37
CA ASP A 280 20.73 15.06 7.61
C ASP A 280 20.94 14.73 9.09
N THR A 281 20.80 15.72 9.99
CA THR A 281 20.89 15.49 11.44
C THR A 281 19.79 14.55 11.93
N VAL A 282 18.54 14.74 11.45
CA VAL A 282 17.39 13.88 11.81
C VAL A 282 17.56 12.47 11.25
N VAL A 283 18.05 12.36 10.01
CA VAL A 283 18.37 11.06 9.39
C VAL A 283 19.41 10.31 10.21
N ARG A 284 20.51 10.97 10.56
CA ARG A 284 21.56 10.37 11.39
C ARG A 284 21.01 9.87 12.72
N ASP A 285 20.31 10.75 13.46
CA ASP A 285 19.79 10.41 14.79
C ASP A 285 18.77 9.25 14.71
N MET A 286 17.94 9.18 13.66
CA MET A 286 17.02 8.07 13.38
C MET A 286 17.76 6.76 13.10
N LEU A 287 18.78 6.81 12.23
CA LEU A 287 19.55 5.61 11.88
C LEU A 287 20.36 5.09 13.07
N ASP A 288 20.89 5.97 13.91
CA ASP A 288 21.61 5.59 15.14
C ASP A 288 20.68 4.96 16.18
N ASP A 289 19.43 5.49 16.35
CA ASP A 289 18.43 4.87 17.20
C ASP A 289 18.03 3.47 16.66
N LEU A 290 17.83 3.33 15.36
CA LEU A 290 17.54 2.04 14.72
C LEU A 290 18.69 1.02 14.88
N ARG A 291 19.96 1.43 14.67
CA ARG A 291 21.14 0.57 14.86
C ARG A 291 21.26 0.10 16.31
N SER A 292 21.15 1.03 17.25
CA SER A 292 21.25 0.73 18.69
C SER A 292 20.15 -0.22 19.18
N ASN A 293 19.06 -0.33 18.45
CA ASN A 293 17.95 -1.23 18.75
C ASN A 293 17.92 -2.51 17.89
N GLY A 294 18.95 -2.77 17.06
CA GLY A 294 19.09 -4.01 16.29
C GLY A 294 18.25 -4.11 15.02
N PHE A 295 17.77 -2.97 14.47
CA PHE A 295 16.91 -2.97 13.27
C PHE A 295 17.61 -3.61 12.06
N PHE A 296 18.85 -3.26 11.79
CA PHE A 296 19.56 -3.74 10.59
C PHE A 296 19.92 -5.22 10.64
N GLU A 297 19.98 -5.82 11.83
CA GLU A 297 20.06 -7.27 12.02
C GLU A 297 18.72 -7.95 11.81
N PHE A 298 17.63 -7.30 12.25
CA PHE A 298 16.28 -7.82 12.13
C PHE A 298 15.77 -7.88 10.68
N VAL A 299 16.20 -6.95 9.81
CA VAL A 299 15.72 -6.87 8.41
C VAL A 299 16.57 -7.68 7.42
N LYS A 300 17.67 -8.30 7.85
CA LYS A 300 18.50 -9.20 7.04
C LYS A 300 17.79 -10.55 6.85
#